data_7af672bb7e2fd8ebe10181c39790c3c3
#
_entry.id   7af672bb7e2fd8ebe10181c39790c3c3
#
_cell.length_a   1.000
_cell.length_b   1.000
_cell.length_c   1.000
_cell.angle_alpha   90.00
_cell.angle_beta   90.00
_cell.angle_gamma   90.00
#
_symmetry.space_group_name_H-M   'P 1'
#
loop_
_entity.id
_entity.type
_entity.pdbx_description
1 polymer ?
#
loop_
_entity_poly.entity_id
_entity_poly.type
_entity_poly.pdbx_seq_one_letter_code
_entity_poly.pdbx_strand_id
1 'polypeptide(L)'
;MSLTMNTSRQPRWNRRILIITVLILLAPALGFYLYKLFRTPGAALMSHNYTDRPVFSYWVNDNWGGNGGVTCCWRLDGSVAKVVWILDMTRKQQLEGAVEERHEITVPMPPRKSGDDTLHVYFFPDNRIELIWASTMLSPLHYPNGVPAGDNINEQGSRL
;
A
#
# COMPACT_ATOMS: atom_id res chain seq x y z
N MET A 1 73.03 26.87 -26.27
CA MET A 1 71.88 26.89 -25.36
C MET A 1 70.88 25.81 -25.80
N SER A 2 71.04 24.59 -25.26
CA SER A 2 70.18 23.44 -25.66
C SER A 2 69.03 23.30 -24.68
N LEU A 3 67.81 23.47 -25.17
CA LEU A 3 66.59 23.24 -24.43
C LEU A 3 66.27 21.75 -24.46
N THR A 4 66.43 21.06 -23.33
CA THR A 4 65.99 19.67 -23.16
C THR A 4 64.47 19.65 -22.91
N MET A 5 63.74 19.16 -23.90
CA MET A 5 62.31 18.87 -23.73
C MET A 5 62.15 17.72 -22.75
N ASN A 6 61.56 18.04 -21.61
CA ASN A 6 61.20 17.08 -20.63
C ASN A 6 59.89 16.37 -21.07
N THR A 7 60.03 15.21 -21.68
CA THR A 7 58.86 14.36 -22.02
C THR A 7 58.28 13.78 -20.75
N SER A 8 57.16 14.36 -20.28
CA SER A 8 56.38 13.85 -19.18
C SER A 8 55.88 12.42 -19.50
N ARG A 9 56.43 11.44 -18.79
CA ARG A 9 55.93 10.05 -18.82
C ARG A 9 54.49 10.03 -18.34
N GLN A 10 53.53 9.91 -19.26
CA GLN A 10 52.17 9.60 -18.89
C GLN A 10 52.12 8.26 -18.13
N PRO A 11 51.46 8.21 -16.98
CA PRO A 11 51.35 6.97 -16.24
C PRO A 11 50.57 5.96 -17.08
N ARG A 12 51.20 4.86 -17.45
CA ARG A 12 50.54 3.71 -18.09
C ARG A 12 49.65 3.05 -17.01
N TRP A 13 48.49 3.61 -16.79
CA TRP A 13 47.48 2.99 -15.93
C TRP A 13 47.14 1.61 -16.53
N ASN A 14 47.45 0.55 -15.77
CA ASN A 14 47.17 -0.79 -16.20
C ASN A 14 45.70 -0.88 -16.58
N ARG A 15 45.39 -1.24 -17.82
CA ARG A 15 44.02 -1.40 -18.34
C ARG A 15 43.12 -2.18 -17.38
N ARG A 16 43.71 -3.13 -16.64
CA ARG A 16 42.98 -3.90 -15.58
C ARG A 16 42.57 -3.03 -14.41
N ILE A 17 43.40 -2.13 -13.92
CA ILE A 17 43.08 -1.21 -12.82
C ILE A 17 41.94 -0.28 -13.23
N LEU A 18 42.02 0.27 -14.45
CA LEU A 18 40.99 1.15 -14.97
C LEU A 18 39.64 0.42 -15.08
N ILE A 19 39.59 -0.81 -15.58
CA ILE A 19 38.37 -1.63 -15.66
C ILE A 19 37.81 -1.89 -14.26
N ILE A 20 38.63 -2.28 -13.30
CA ILE A 20 38.21 -2.56 -11.92
C ILE A 20 37.64 -1.29 -11.30
N THR A 21 38.29 -0.15 -11.45
CA THR A 21 37.79 1.12 -10.89
C THR A 21 36.45 1.50 -11.50
N VAL A 22 36.27 1.35 -12.81
CA VAL A 22 34.98 1.62 -13.47
C VAL A 22 33.91 0.67 -12.98
N LEU A 23 34.19 -0.61 -12.80
CA LEU A 23 33.25 -1.58 -12.28
C LEU A 23 32.83 -1.25 -10.83
N ILE A 24 33.77 -0.87 -9.96
CA ILE A 24 33.49 -0.48 -8.57
C ILE A 24 32.60 0.78 -8.53
N LEU A 25 32.81 1.74 -9.43
CA LEU A 25 32.01 2.96 -9.50
C LEU A 25 30.61 2.71 -10.08
N LEU A 26 30.46 1.78 -11.03
CA LEU A 26 29.19 1.48 -11.67
C LEU A 26 28.31 0.50 -10.86
N ALA A 27 28.91 -0.39 -10.07
CA ALA A 27 28.19 -1.39 -9.29
C ALA A 27 27.10 -0.81 -8.36
N PRO A 28 27.35 0.25 -7.56
CA PRO A 28 26.32 0.83 -6.72
C PRO A 28 25.19 1.50 -7.53
N ALA A 29 25.51 2.14 -8.66
CA ALA A 29 24.52 2.75 -9.52
C ALA A 29 23.61 1.69 -10.17
N LEU A 30 24.19 0.58 -10.65
CA LEU A 30 23.45 -0.55 -11.17
C LEU A 30 22.60 -1.22 -10.08
N GLY A 31 23.17 -1.43 -8.89
CA GLY A 31 22.46 -1.98 -7.74
C GLY A 31 21.25 -1.13 -7.34
N PHE A 32 21.40 0.18 -7.29
CA PHE A 32 20.32 1.12 -7.01
C PHE A 32 19.23 1.10 -8.10
N TYR A 33 19.64 1.04 -9.36
CA TYR A 33 18.71 0.95 -10.49
C TYR A 33 17.89 -0.34 -10.44
N LEU A 34 18.56 -1.48 -10.23
CA LEU A 34 17.88 -2.78 -10.06
C LEU A 34 16.96 -2.78 -8.84
N TYR A 35 17.41 -2.22 -7.70
CA TYR A 35 16.56 -2.09 -6.52
C TYR A 35 15.29 -1.29 -6.83
N LYS A 36 15.38 -0.16 -7.54
CA LYS A 36 14.21 0.61 -7.96
C LYS A 36 13.29 -0.15 -8.91
N LEU A 37 13.87 -0.93 -9.82
CA LEU A 37 13.12 -1.70 -10.83
C LEU A 37 12.30 -2.84 -10.18
N PHE A 38 12.87 -3.49 -9.16
CA PHE A 38 12.24 -4.64 -8.48
C PHE A 38 11.49 -4.27 -7.20
N ARG A 39 11.56 -3.01 -6.78
CA ARG A 39 10.83 -2.57 -5.59
C ARG A 39 9.34 -2.46 -5.89
N THR A 40 8.52 -3.22 -5.17
CA THR A 40 7.06 -3.01 -5.18
C THR A 40 6.75 -1.62 -4.64
N PRO A 41 6.07 -0.76 -5.40
CA PRO A 41 5.66 0.55 -4.90
C PRO A 41 4.69 0.38 -3.73
N GLY A 42 4.79 1.27 -2.74
CA GLY A 42 3.85 1.33 -1.64
C GLY A 42 2.42 1.55 -2.13
N ALA A 43 1.45 1.12 -1.34
CA ALA A 43 0.03 1.23 -1.67
C ALA A 43 -0.73 1.90 -0.52
N ALA A 44 -1.79 2.62 -0.87
CA ALA A 44 -2.77 3.09 0.07
C ALA A 44 -3.77 1.98 0.40
N LEU A 45 -4.34 2.05 1.61
CA LEU A 45 -5.51 1.28 2.02
C LEU A 45 -6.68 2.23 2.19
N MET A 46 -7.83 1.88 1.64
CA MET A 46 -9.07 2.62 1.78
C MET A 46 -10.21 1.67 2.10
N SER A 47 -11.00 1.99 3.11
CA SER A 47 -12.13 1.15 3.53
C SER A 47 -13.47 1.70 3.11
N HIS A 48 -14.39 0.79 2.81
CA HIS A 48 -15.80 1.06 2.54
C HIS A 48 -16.65 0.16 3.42
N ASN A 49 -17.43 0.76 4.30
CA ASN A 49 -18.24 0.02 5.26
C ASN A 49 -19.70 -0.04 4.80
N TYR A 50 -20.16 -1.24 4.48
CA TYR A 50 -21.54 -1.55 4.11
C TYR A 50 -22.26 -2.38 5.19
N THR A 51 -21.66 -2.51 6.37
CA THR A 51 -22.31 -3.14 7.52
C THR A 51 -23.21 -2.15 8.25
N ASP A 52 -24.07 -2.65 9.10
CA ASP A 52 -24.92 -1.86 10.00
C ASP A 52 -24.18 -1.36 11.26
N ARG A 53 -22.88 -1.69 11.38
CA ARG A 53 -22.00 -1.34 12.51
C ARG A 53 -20.79 -0.56 12.06
N PRO A 54 -20.28 0.39 12.86
CA PRO A 54 -19.04 1.07 12.57
C PRO A 54 -17.85 0.11 12.53
N VAL A 55 -16.97 0.23 11.54
CA VAL A 55 -15.66 -0.41 11.57
C VAL A 55 -14.71 0.51 12.33
N PHE A 56 -14.36 0.13 13.56
CA PHE A 56 -13.47 0.92 14.42
C PHE A 56 -12.04 0.94 13.91
N SER A 57 -11.55 -0.19 13.43
CA SER A 57 -10.20 -0.29 12.87
C SER A 57 -10.07 -1.57 12.03
N TYR A 58 -9.13 -1.55 11.07
CA TYR A 58 -8.84 -2.75 10.28
C TYR A 58 -7.36 -2.83 9.89
N TRP A 59 -6.93 -4.03 9.53
CA TRP A 59 -5.58 -4.34 9.07
C TRP A 59 -5.64 -5.26 7.86
N VAL A 60 -4.70 -5.09 6.94
CA VAL A 60 -4.47 -5.99 5.81
C VAL A 60 -3.00 -6.43 5.83
N ASN A 61 -2.76 -7.73 6.00
CA ASN A 61 -1.39 -8.28 6.18
C ASN A 61 -0.59 -7.48 7.22
N ASP A 62 -1.18 -7.28 8.40
CA ASP A 62 -0.64 -6.52 9.53
C ASP A 62 -0.42 -5.01 9.28
N ASN A 63 -0.74 -4.51 8.08
CA ASN A 63 -0.71 -3.08 7.80
C ASN A 63 -2.01 -2.42 8.24
N TRP A 64 -1.90 -1.41 9.08
CA TRP A 64 -3.05 -0.70 9.64
C TRP A 64 -3.77 0.14 8.58
N GLY A 65 -5.06 -0.10 8.40
CA GLY A 65 -5.91 0.61 7.46
C GLY A 65 -6.69 1.80 8.04
N GLY A 66 -6.62 1.98 9.37
CA GLY A 66 -7.34 3.07 10.03
C GLY A 66 -8.75 2.71 10.48
N ASN A 67 -9.55 3.74 10.69
CA ASN A 67 -10.95 3.66 11.15
C ASN A 67 -11.92 4.36 10.18
N GLY A 68 -11.63 4.30 8.90
CA GLY A 68 -12.28 5.05 7.83
C GLY A 68 -11.35 6.12 7.26
N GLY A 69 -11.33 6.25 5.95
CA GLY A 69 -10.39 7.10 5.25
C GLY A 69 -9.21 6.35 4.63
N VAL A 70 -8.14 7.06 4.33
CA VAL A 70 -6.99 6.54 3.60
C VAL A 70 -5.77 6.48 4.50
N THR A 71 -5.09 5.34 4.52
CA THR A 71 -3.76 5.19 5.10
C THR A 71 -2.76 4.77 4.03
N CYS A 72 -1.49 5.12 4.18
CA CYS A 72 -0.44 4.91 3.18
C CYS A 72 0.90 4.71 3.92
N CYS A 73 1.93 4.24 3.36
CA CYS A 73 2.28 3.66 2.06
C CYS A 73 2.80 2.25 2.33
N TRP A 74 1.89 1.34 2.37
CA TRP A 74 2.10 -0.02 2.86
C TRP A 74 2.66 -0.93 1.76
N ARG A 75 3.44 -1.92 2.18
CA ARG A 75 3.80 -3.02 1.28
C ARG A 75 2.73 -4.09 1.39
N LEU A 76 1.97 -4.26 0.31
CA LEU A 76 0.90 -5.23 0.20
C LEU A 76 1.28 -6.28 -0.86
N ASP A 77 2.19 -7.17 -0.46
CA ASP A 77 2.70 -8.25 -1.31
C ASP A 77 2.00 -9.56 -0.94
N GLY A 78 2.03 -10.53 -1.87
CA GLY A 78 1.53 -11.88 -1.65
C GLY A 78 0.30 -12.22 -2.47
N SER A 79 -0.05 -13.50 -2.46
CA SER A 79 -1.21 -14.05 -3.17
C SER A 79 -2.48 -14.08 -2.33
N VAL A 80 -2.36 -13.81 -1.03
CA VAL A 80 -3.46 -13.77 -0.07
C VAL A 80 -3.40 -12.52 0.78
N ALA A 81 -4.55 -12.07 1.22
CA ALA A 81 -4.72 -10.98 2.16
C ALA A 81 -5.39 -11.52 3.43
N LYS A 82 -4.71 -11.39 4.54
CA LYS A 82 -5.29 -11.56 5.87
C LYS A 82 -5.90 -10.23 6.29
N VAL A 83 -7.23 -10.17 6.35
CA VAL A 83 -7.96 -8.98 6.78
C VAL A 83 -8.47 -9.20 8.20
N VAL A 84 -8.09 -8.30 9.09
CA VAL A 84 -8.57 -8.25 10.47
C VAL A 84 -9.34 -6.95 10.63
N TRP A 85 -10.51 -6.98 11.27
CA TRP A 85 -11.26 -5.76 11.56
C TRP A 85 -11.98 -5.86 12.90
N ILE A 86 -12.29 -4.70 13.44
CA ILE A 86 -13.01 -4.56 14.68
C ILE A 86 -14.30 -3.81 14.39
N LEU A 87 -15.43 -4.45 14.67
CA LEU A 87 -16.75 -3.81 14.64
C LEU A 87 -17.03 -3.18 15.99
N ASP A 88 -17.25 -1.89 15.96
CA ASP A 88 -17.76 -1.11 17.09
C ASP A 88 -19.31 -1.16 17.12
N MET A 89 -19.91 -0.37 17.94
CA MET A 89 -21.36 -0.29 18.09
C MET A 89 -21.84 1.17 18.09
N THR A 90 -23.00 1.40 17.53
CA THR A 90 -23.71 2.65 17.73
C THR A 90 -24.23 2.74 19.17
N ARG A 91 -24.54 3.95 19.65
CA ARG A 91 -25.12 4.14 20.97
C ARG A 91 -26.40 3.30 21.19
N LYS A 92 -27.21 3.17 20.15
CA LYS A 92 -28.44 2.32 20.21
C LYS A 92 -28.07 0.86 20.43
N GLN A 93 -27.17 0.32 19.65
CA GLN A 93 -26.68 -1.07 19.77
C GLN A 93 -26.03 -1.33 21.13
N GLN A 94 -25.29 -0.36 21.67
CA GLN A 94 -24.73 -0.45 23.03
C GLN A 94 -25.77 -0.55 24.10
N LEU A 95 -26.85 0.21 24.00
CA LEU A 95 -28.00 0.14 24.94
C LEU A 95 -28.77 -1.18 24.82
N GLU A 96 -28.73 -1.82 23.67
CA GLU A 96 -29.29 -3.16 23.40
C GLU A 96 -28.34 -4.30 23.81
N GLY A 97 -27.17 -3.97 24.38
CA GLY A 97 -26.20 -4.95 24.88
C GLY A 97 -25.17 -5.45 23.85
N ALA A 98 -25.04 -4.80 22.69
CA ALA A 98 -23.99 -5.13 21.76
C ALA A 98 -22.61 -4.88 22.37
N VAL A 99 -21.63 -5.65 21.95
CA VAL A 99 -20.22 -5.52 22.33
C VAL A 99 -19.34 -5.40 21.09
N GLU A 100 -18.12 -4.90 21.29
CA GLU A 100 -17.09 -4.87 20.24
C GLU A 100 -16.77 -6.30 19.78
N GLU A 101 -16.63 -6.48 18.48
CA GLU A 101 -16.35 -7.78 17.89
C GLU A 101 -15.11 -7.69 16.99
N ARG A 102 -14.18 -8.61 17.20
CA ARG A 102 -13.01 -8.76 16.32
C ARG A 102 -13.21 -9.93 15.37
N HIS A 103 -13.04 -9.65 14.10
CA HIS A 103 -13.13 -10.62 13.03
C HIS A 103 -11.80 -10.75 12.29
N GLU A 104 -11.60 -11.91 11.67
CA GLU A 104 -10.43 -12.19 10.85
C GLU A 104 -10.82 -13.13 9.71
N ILE A 105 -10.38 -12.81 8.50
CA ILE A 105 -10.56 -13.67 7.32
C ILE A 105 -9.33 -13.60 6.43
N THR A 106 -9.04 -14.69 5.74
CA THR A 106 -8.02 -14.72 4.69
C THR A 106 -8.71 -14.90 3.34
N VAL A 107 -8.49 -13.95 2.44
CA VAL A 107 -9.06 -13.94 1.09
C VAL A 107 -7.95 -13.87 0.04
N PRO A 108 -8.19 -14.30 -1.21
CA PRO A 108 -7.23 -14.10 -2.28
C PRO A 108 -6.91 -12.60 -2.47
N MET A 109 -5.62 -12.28 -2.61
CA MET A 109 -5.23 -10.92 -2.99
C MET A 109 -5.51 -10.74 -4.49
N PRO A 110 -6.31 -9.76 -4.89
CA PRO A 110 -6.56 -9.52 -6.32
C PRO A 110 -5.27 -9.09 -7.04
N PRO A 111 -5.12 -9.39 -8.33
CA PRO A 111 -3.96 -8.99 -9.10
C PRO A 111 -3.89 -7.46 -9.22
N ARG A 112 -2.76 -6.88 -8.83
CA ARG A 112 -2.47 -5.46 -8.94
C ARG A 112 -2.05 -5.14 -10.38
N LYS A 113 -2.76 -4.23 -11.04
CA LYS A 113 -2.41 -3.74 -12.38
C LYS A 113 -1.38 -2.60 -12.28
N SER A 114 -0.70 -2.33 -13.39
CA SER A 114 0.18 -1.17 -13.47
C SER A 114 -0.63 0.11 -13.32
N GLY A 115 -0.21 0.97 -12.39
CA GLY A 115 -0.91 2.20 -12.06
C GLY A 115 -1.88 2.10 -10.88
N ASP A 116 -2.25 0.90 -10.44
CA ASP A 116 -3.05 0.76 -9.22
C ASP A 116 -2.17 1.09 -8.01
N ASP A 117 -2.61 2.01 -7.19
CA ASP A 117 -1.88 2.47 -5.99
C ASP A 117 -2.70 2.39 -4.71
N THR A 118 -3.98 2.05 -4.82
CA THR A 118 -4.92 1.99 -3.70
C THR A 118 -5.62 0.63 -3.67
N LEU A 119 -5.56 -0.06 -2.53
CA LEU A 119 -6.36 -1.25 -2.26
C LEU A 119 -7.61 -0.84 -1.48
N HIS A 120 -8.76 -0.99 -2.10
CA HIS A 120 -10.06 -0.79 -1.50
C HIS A 120 -10.51 -2.04 -0.78
N VAL A 121 -10.90 -1.89 0.49
CA VAL A 121 -11.38 -2.96 1.36
C VAL A 121 -12.86 -2.72 1.65
N TYR A 122 -13.70 -3.60 1.19
CA TYR A 122 -15.16 -3.52 1.36
C TYR A 122 -15.62 -4.46 2.45
N PHE A 123 -16.26 -3.91 3.46
CA PHE A 123 -16.86 -4.65 4.56
C PHE A 123 -18.37 -4.76 4.32
N PHE A 124 -18.84 -5.98 4.07
CA PHE A 124 -20.26 -6.27 3.85
C PHE A 124 -20.90 -6.96 5.06
N PRO A 125 -22.23 -7.01 5.15
CA PRO A 125 -22.91 -7.87 6.09
C PRO A 125 -22.43 -9.31 6.05
N ASP A 126 -22.65 -10.07 7.12
CA ASP A 126 -22.23 -11.48 7.27
C ASP A 126 -20.71 -11.70 7.21
N ASN A 127 -19.96 -10.68 7.60
CA ASN A 127 -18.49 -10.72 7.65
C ASN A 127 -17.83 -11.00 6.28
N ARG A 128 -18.49 -10.67 5.19
CA ARG A 128 -17.97 -10.80 3.85
C ARG A 128 -17.06 -9.63 3.51
N ILE A 129 -15.88 -9.94 3.00
CA ILE A 129 -14.86 -8.97 2.57
C ILE A 129 -14.65 -9.08 1.06
N GLU A 130 -14.50 -7.92 0.42
CA GLU A 130 -14.07 -7.82 -0.97
C GLU A 130 -12.90 -6.84 -1.10
N LEU A 131 -11.92 -7.20 -1.92
CA LEU A 131 -10.72 -6.40 -2.15
C LEU A 131 -10.65 -6.00 -3.62
N ILE A 132 -10.39 -4.74 -3.89
CA ILE A 132 -10.26 -4.23 -5.27
C ILE A 132 -9.09 -3.26 -5.35
N TRP A 133 -8.17 -3.50 -6.29
CA TRP A 133 -7.15 -2.54 -6.65
C TRP A 133 -7.67 -1.47 -7.58
N ALA A 134 -7.30 -0.21 -7.35
CA ALA A 134 -7.62 0.91 -8.23
C ALA A 134 -6.50 1.97 -8.23
N SER A 135 -6.51 2.80 -9.25
CA SER A 135 -5.65 3.98 -9.39
C SER A 135 -6.31 5.26 -8.87
N THR A 136 -7.35 5.13 -8.08
CA THR A 136 -8.15 6.25 -7.56
C THR A 136 -8.57 5.96 -6.13
N MET A 137 -8.79 7.00 -5.36
CA MET A 137 -9.40 6.92 -4.03
C MET A 137 -10.94 6.88 -4.07
N LEU A 138 -11.54 7.10 -5.24
CA LEU A 138 -12.98 6.92 -5.40
C LEU A 138 -13.31 5.43 -5.45
N SER A 139 -14.44 5.05 -4.82
CA SER A 139 -14.90 3.65 -4.84
C SER A 139 -15.03 3.14 -6.28
N PRO A 140 -14.29 2.10 -6.68
CA PRO A 140 -14.47 1.45 -7.97
C PRO A 140 -15.79 0.67 -8.07
N LEU A 141 -16.41 0.31 -6.93
CA LEU A 141 -17.73 -0.30 -6.92
C LEU A 141 -18.79 0.78 -7.02
N HIS A 142 -19.62 0.67 -8.06
CA HIS A 142 -20.81 1.50 -8.23
C HIS A 142 -22.04 0.65 -7.95
N TYR A 143 -22.81 1.02 -6.94
CA TYR A 143 -24.09 0.37 -6.62
C TYR A 143 -25.23 1.15 -7.27
N PRO A 144 -25.81 0.67 -8.38
CA PRO A 144 -26.84 1.40 -9.12
C PRO A 144 -28.16 1.57 -8.34
N ASN A 145 -28.35 0.82 -7.26
CA ASN A 145 -29.56 0.82 -6.45
C ASN A 145 -29.41 1.48 -5.06
N GLY A 146 -28.40 2.33 -4.92
CA GLY A 146 -28.08 2.99 -3.65
C GLY A 146 -27.14 2.14 -2.78
N VAL A 147 -26.41 2.83 -1.94
CA VAL A 147 -25.51 2.23 -0.96
C VAL A 147 -26.35 1.48 0.08
N PRO A 148 -26.05 0.20 0.38
CA PRO A 148 -26.62 -0.44 1.56
C PRO A 148 -26.34 0.43 2.78
N ALA A 149 -27.29 0.56 3.68
CA ALA A 149 -27.44 1.56 4.76
C ALA A 149 -26.27 1.73 5.77
N GLY A 150 -25.04 1.48 5.38
CA GLY A 150 -23.84 1.65 6.22
C GLY A 150 -22.99 2.89 5.91
N ASP A 151 -23.00 3.38 4.66
CA ASP A 151 -22.05 4.44 4.22
C ASP A 151 -22.40 5.85 4.71
N ASN A 152 -23.60 6.07 5.25
CA ASN A 152 -24.01 7.39 5.73
C ASN A 152 -23.40 7.78 7.08
N ILE A 153 -22.68 6.89 7.74
CA ILE A 153 -22.13 7.16 9.08
C ILE A 153 -20.86 8.01 9.01
N ASN A 154 -20.10 7.93 7.91
CA ASN A 154 -18.82 8.65 7.78
C ASN A 154 -18.97 10.10 7.27
N GLU A 155 -20.08 10.47 6.62
CA GLU A 155 -20.30 11.86 6.21
C GLU A 155 -20.81 12.77 7.35
N GLN A 156 -21.41 12.22 8.39
CA GLN A 156 -21.92 13.01 9.51
C GLN A 156 -20.89 13.32 10.59
N GLY A 157 -19.77 12.62 10.65
CA GLY A 157 -18.66 12.89 11.56
C GLY A 157 -17.78 14.08 11.17
N SER A 158 -17.92 14.60 9.95
CA SER A 158 -17.12 15.70 9.39
C SER A 158 -17.77 17.08 9.47
N ARG A 159 -18.92 17.21 10.14
CA ARG A 159 -19.65 18.48 10.31
C ARG A 159 -19.90 18.81 11.79
N LEU A 160 -18.81 18.81 12.57
CA LEU A 160 -18.79 19.50 13.86
C LEU A 160 -17.51 20.30 13.98
#